data_41f3ec5035aaeab3005cc75ee2054c6d
#
_entry.id   41f3ec5035aaeab3005cc75ee2054c6d
#
_cell.length_a   1.000
_cell.length_b   1.000
_cell.length_c   1.000
_cell.angle_alpha   90.00
_cell.angle_beta   90.00
_cell.angle_gamma   90.00
#
_symmetry.space_group_name_H-M   'P 1'
#
loop_
_entity.id
_entity.type
_entity.pdbx_description
1 polymer ?
#
loop_
_entity_poly.entity_id
_entity_poly.type
_entity_poly.pdbx_seq_one_letter_code
_entity_poly.pdbx_strand_id
1 'polypeptide(L)'
;MAIPKFDAIRIQALKLLGNGQTLKPKDFFQPLAEQFRLDENDKNAMYPSGNGYIFYDRISWALSYLYLAQLVDKPQRGLYRINPQGLKMLSEHTPEEINDYVEQTVQARTPRKSRRAGTTTEALALSDTPSGELTPQEALEQSFDNIRKSVYAEILETIIGKSPRAFERLVVQLLQAMGYGGEVKGSGQVTRASKDGGIDGIIKEDILGFGRIYIQAKRYGLNYAVQRDEVQKFVGALAVAQSHKGVFITTSYFTSGAID
;
A
#
# COMPACT_ATOMS: atom_id res chain seq x y z
N MET A 1 -6.97 -3.68 17.88
CA MET A 1 -8.29 -3.17 17.43
C MET A 1 -8.09 -2.33 16.19
N ALA A 2 -9.15 -2.11 15.37
CA ALA A 2 -8.98 -1.21 14.22
C ALA A 2 -8.94 0.25 14.67
N ILE A 3 -8.00 1.04 14.17
CA ILE A 3 -7.91 2.48 14.44
C ILE A 3 -9.22 3.15 14.00
N PRO A 4 -9.87 3.95 14.87
CA PRO A 4 -11.17 4.57 14.56
C PRO A 4 -11.09 5.47 13.33
N LYS A 5 -12.15 5.50 12.53
CA LYS A 5 -12.27 6.41 11.39
C LYS A 5 -12.34 7.86 11.87
N PHE A 6 -12.00 8.83 11.03
CA PHE A 6 -11.90 10.22 11.42
C PHE A 6 -13.25 10.87 11.74
N ASP A 7 -14.37 10.33 11.24
CA ASP A 7 -15.74 10.72 11.59
C ASP A 7 -16.08 10.40 13.06
N ALA A 8 -15.72 9.20 13.54
CA ALA A 8 -15.85 8.83 14.95
C ALA A 8 -14.92 9.67 15.84
N ILE A 9 -13.71 9.96 15.39
CA ILE A 9 -12.77 10.85 16.10
C ILE A 9 -13.32 12.26 16.18
N ARG A 10 -13.98 12.76 15.15
CA ARG A 10 -14.58 14.10 15.05
C ARG A 10 -15.49 14.41 16.22
N ILE A 11 -16.41 13.49 16.52
CA ILE A 11 -17.37 13.64 17.63
C ILE A 11 -16.65 13.69 19.00
N GLN A 12 -15.69 12.80 19.20
CA GLN A 12 -14.97 12.75 20.47
C GLN A 12 -14.04 13.95 20.66
N ALA A 13 -13.42 14.42 19.57
CA ALA A 13 -12.62 15.65 19.60
C ALA A 13 -13.47 16.88 19.93
N LEU A 14 -14.69 16.97 19.37
CA LEU A 14 -15.62 18.06 19.70
C LEU A 14 -16.05 18.01 21.18
N LYS A 15 -16.33 16.81 21.72
CA LYS A 15 -16.65 16.62 23.14
C LYS A 15 -15.49 17.03 24.06
N LEU A 16 -14.24 16.71 23.71
CA LEU A 16 -13.06 17.13 24.49
C LEU A 16 -12.93 18.64 24.57
N LEU A 17 -13.35 19.37 23.55
CA LEU A 17 -13.36 20.83 23.53
C LEU A 17 -14.59 21.42 24.26
N GLY A 18 -15.58 20.60 24.61
CA GLY A 18 -16.87 21.05 25.19
C GLY A 18 -16.75 21.85 26.46
N ASN A 19 -15.65 21.73 27.20
CA ASN A 19 -15.34 22.55 28.38
C ASN A 19 -14.80 23.94 28.04
N GLY A 20 -14.70 24.32 26.76
CA GLY A 20 -14.22 25.62 26.29
C GLY A 20 -12.69 25.79 26.26
N GLN A 21 -11.94 24.75 26.58
CA GLN A 21 -10.48 24.79 26.53
C GLN A 21 -9.93 24.93 25.07
N THR A 22 -8.71 25.42 24.98
CA THR A 22 -8.00 25.56 23.71
C THR A 22 -6.88 24.52 23.64
N LEU A 23 -6.90 23.65 22.63
CA LEU A 23 -5.99 22.52 22.50
C LEU A 23 -5.26 22.53 21.16
N LYS A 24 -4.04 21.96 21.16
CA LYS A 24 -3.28 21.62 19.94
C LYS A 24 -3.66 20.21 19.46
N PRO A 25 -3.48 19.86 18.19
CA PRO A 25 -3.77 18.51 17.69
C PRO A 25 -3.11 17.40 18.50
N LYS A 26 -1.87 17.60 18.97
CA LYS A 26 -1.15 16.63 19.80
C LYS A 26 -1.79 16.39 21.17
N ASP A 27 -2.51 17.37 21.70
CA ASP A 27 -3.13 17.27 23.02
C ASP A 27 -4.39 16.38 22.99
N PHE A 28 -4.92 16.12 21.79
CA PHE A 28 -6.02 15.17 21.58
C PHE A 28 -5.55 13.71 21.52
N PHE A 29 -4.27 13.47 21.24
CA PHE A 29 -3.77 12.15 20.93
C PHE A 29 -3.99 11.17 22.09
N GLN A 30 -3.48 11.49 23.27
CA GLN A 30 -3.56 10.59 24.41
C GLN A 30 -5.02 10.41 24.91
N PRO A 31 -5.83 11.46 25.13
CA PRO A 31 -7.21 11.30 25.56
C PRO A 31 -8.06 10.48 24.59
N LEU A 32 -7.89 10.69 23.29
CA LEU A 32 -8.62 9.92 22.27
C LEU A 32 -8.14 8.49 22.18
N ALA A 33 -6.83 8.25 22.29
CA ALA A 33 -6.27 6.90 22.30
C ALA A 33 -6.82 6.06 23.47
N GLU A 34 -6.93 6.66 24.67
CA GLU A 34 -7.53 6.04 25.84
C GLU A 34 -9.01 5.76 25.65
N GLN A 35 -9.75 6.73 25.11
CA GLN A 35 -11.18 6.60 24.87
C GLN A 35 -11.51 5.49 23.86
N PHE A 36 -10.71 5.35 22.82
CA PHE A 36 -10.85 4.30 21.82
C PHE A 36 -10.11 3.00 22.19
N ARG A 37 -9.45 2.96 23.34
CA ARG A 37 -8.71 1.80 23.87
C ARG A 37 -7.65 1.27 22.87
N LEU A 38 -6.92 2.19 22.24
CA LEU A 38 -5.88 1.86 21.28
C LEU A 38 -4.65 1.30 21.99
N ASP A 39 -4.10 0.20 21.48
CA ASP A 39 -2.83 -0.33 21.95
C ASP A 39 -1.63 0.44 21.35
N GLU A 40 -0.42 0.11 21.76
CA GLU A 40 0.80 0.78 21.29
C GLU A 40 1.05 0.56 19.79
N ASN A 41 0.61 -0.57 19.23
CA ASN A 41 0.74 -0.84 17.79
C ASN A 41 -0.22 0.05 17.00
N ASP A 42 -1.48 0.17 17.45
CA ASP A 42 -2.47 1.05 16.82
C ASP A 42 -2.03 2.52 16.88
N LYS A 43 -1.50 2.99 18.02
CA LYS A 43 -0.99 4.36 18.20
C LYS A 43 0.17 4.69 17.27
N ASN A 44 1.05 3.72 17.02
CA ASN A 44 2.27 3.87 16.22
C ASN A 44 2.12 3.37 14.80
N ALA A 45 0.92 2.95 14.38
CA ALA A 45 0.68 2.49 13.02
C ALA A 45 0.91 3.61 12.02
N MET A 46 1.75 3.34 11.04
CA MET A 46 2.08 4.27 9.95
C MET A 46 1.38 3.86 8.65
N TYR A 47 1.23 4.81 7.74
CA TYR A 47 0.85 4.50 6.38
C TYR A 47 1.90 3.62 5.69
N PRO A 48 1.51 2.76 4.73
CA PRO A 48 2.46 1.92 3.97
C PRO A 48 3.56 2.71 3.27
N SER A 49 3.28 3.96 2.88
CA SER A 49 4.25 4.90 2.30
C SER A 49 5.27 5.44 3.31
N GLY A 50 5.04 5.27 4.61
CA GLY A 50 5.84 5.89 5.67
C GLY A 50 5.56 7.38 5.91
N ASN A 51 4.55 7.96 5.26
CA ASN A 51 4.28 9.41 5.29
C ASN A 51 3.49 9.91 6.51
N GLY A 52 3.47 9.16 7.60
CA GLY A 52 2.88 9.60 8.86
C GLY A 52 2.12 8.52 9.61
N TYR A 53 1.74 8.88 10.82
CA TYR A 53 0.97 8.01 11.72
C TYR A 53 -0.53 8.15 11.42
N ILE A 54 -1.20 7.03 11.17
CA ILE A 54 -2.60 6.98 10.74
C ILE A 54 -3.51 7.66 11.77
N PHE A 55 -3.35 7.33 13.06
CA PHE A 55 -4.22 7.87 14.10
C PHE A 55 -4.06 9.39 14.25
N TYR A 56 -2.82 9.90 14.23
CA TYR A 56 -2.54 11.34 14.32
C TYR A 56 -3.06 12.12 13.10
N ASP A 57 -2.93 11.54 11.91
CA ASP A 57 -3.46 12.12 10.68
C ASP A 57 -4.99 12.23 10.74
N ARG A 58 -5.67 11.17 11.17
CA ARG A 58 -7.14 11.17 11.36
C ARG A 58 -7.61 12.22 12.38
N ILE A 59 -6.87 12.42 13.48
CA ILE A 59 -7.16 13.51 14.44
C ILE A 59 -7.03 14.86 13.74
N SER A 60 -5.95 15.07 12.99
CA SER A 60 -5.70 16.35 12.30
C SER A 60 -6.80 16.68 11.28
N TRP A 61 -7.25 15.68 10.53
CA TRP A 61 -8.35 15.84 9.58
C TRP A 61 -9.70 16.03 10.28
N ALA A 62 -9.97 15.30 11.35
CA ALA A 62 -11.19 15.51 12.15
C ALA A 62 -11.31 16.96 12.63
N LEU A 63 -10.24 17.52 13.18
CA LEU A 63 -10.18 18.92 13.62
C LEU A 63 -10.31 19.91 12.45
N SER A 64 -9.72 19.61 11.31
CA SER A 64 -9.84 20.44 10.11
C SER A 64 -11.27 20.47 9.58
N TYR A 65 -11.98 19.35 9.56
CA TYR A 65 -13.37 19.29 9.15
C TYR A 65 -14.30 20.01 10.13
N LEU A 66 -14.07 19.89 11.43
CA LEU A 66 -14.81 20.65 12.44
C LEU A 66 -14.63 22.17 12.25
N TYR A 67 -13.43 22.62 11.90
CA TYR A 67 -13.16 24.02 11.60
C TYR A 67 -13.85 24.47 10.31
N LEU A 68 -13.77 23.69 9.23
CA LEU A 68 -14.45 23.99 7.98
C LEU A 68 -15.99 24.03 8.16
N ALA A 69 -16.54 23.19 9.02
CA ALA A 69 -17.96 23.18 9.40
C ALA A 69 -18.35 24.30 10.37
N GLN A 70 -17.40 25.14 10.79
CA GLN A 70 -17.63 26.23 11.75
C GLN A 70 -18.14 25.79 13.12
N LEU A 71 -17.75 24.61 13.59
CA LEU A 71 -18.06 24.14 14.94
C LEU A 71 -16.93 24.45 15.94
N VAL A 72 -15.75 24.76 15.44
CA VAL A 72 -14.59 25.17 16.24
C VAL A 72 -13.90 26.37 15.60
N ASP A 73 -13.25 27.19 16.42
CA ASP A 73 -12.42 28.31 16.00
C ASP A 73 -10.94 27.96 16.09
N LYS A 74 -10.10 28.70 15.33
CA LYS A 74 -8.64 28.69 15.43
C LYS A 74 -8.16 30.02 16.00
N PRO A 75 -8.12 30.21 17.34
CA PRO A 75 -7.66 31.47 17.93
C PRO A 75 -6.25 31.85 17.52
N GLN A 76 -5.38 30.84 17.29
CA GLN A 76 -4.05 30.95 16.74
C GLN A 76 -3.78 29.74 15.85
N ARG A 77 -2.74 29.82 15.00
CA ARG A 77 -2.33 28.71 14.14
C ARG A 77 -2.05 27.45 14.98
N GLY A 78 -2.73 26.37 14.65
CA GLY A 78 -2.55 25.06 15.32
C GLY A 78 -3.26 24.96 16.68
N LEU A 79 -4.12 25.92 17.06
CA LEU A 79 -4.94 25.84 18.25
C LEU A 79 -6.42 25.76 17.86
N TYR A 80 -7.16 24.91 18.55
CA TYR A 80 -8.59 24.70 18.33
C TYR A 80 -9.36 24.92 19.60
N ARG A 81 -10.51 25.60 19.50
CA ARG A 81 -11.44 25.84 20.57
C ARG A 81 -12.87 25.71 20.06
N ILE A 82 -13.75 25.08 20.82
CA ILE A 82 -15.19 25.02 20.47
C ILE A 82 -15.80 26.42 20.46
N ASN A 83 -16.69 26.66 19.53
CA ASN A 83 -17.44 27.90 19.45
C ASN A 83 -18.91 27.70 19.88
N PRO A 84 -19.73 28.75 19.98
CA PRO A 84 -21.13 28.64 20.39
C PRO A 84 -21.96 27.69 19.52
N GLN A 85 -21.68 27.64 18.21
CA GLN A 85 -22.36 26.73 17.29
C GLN A 85 -21.98 25.26 17.57
N GLY A 86 -20.71 24.98 17.85
CA GLY A 86 -20.25 23.65 18.23
C GLY A 86 -20.84 23.18 19.56
N LEU A 87 -20.96 24.07 20.55
CA LEU A 87 -21.62 23.78 21.82
C LEU A 87 -23.09 23.43 21.60
N LYS A 88 -23.80 24.24 20.80
CA LYS A 88 -25.18 23.99 20.45
C LYS A 88 -25.38 22.64 19.78
N MET A 89 -24.53 22.31 18.79
CA MET A 89 -24.58 21.03 18.11
C MET A 89 -24.37 19.85 19.07
N LEU A 90 -23.44 19.95 20.02
CA LEU A 90 -23.23 18.91 21.04
C LEU A 90 -24.40 18.70 21.99
N SER A 91 -25.20 19.77 22.29
CA SER A 91 -26.31 19.71 23.25
C SER A 91 -27.62 19.29 22.60
N GLU A 92 -27.84 19.58 21.33
CA GLU A 92 -29.13 19.44 20.65
C GLU A 92 -29.19 18.32 19.62
N HIS A 93 -28.06 17.80 19.19
CA HIS A 93 -27.98 16.84 18.05
C HIS A 93 -27.27 15.55 18.41
N THR A 94 -27.63 14.48 17.69
CA THR A 94 -26.99 13.18 17.81
C THR A 94 -25.60 13.18 17.08
N PRO A 95 -24.71 12.24 17.40
CA PRO A 95 -23.43 12.10 16.71
C PRO A 95 -23.56 11.97 15.17
N GLU A 96 -24.58 11.26 14.72
CA GLU A 96 -24.88 11.05 13.29
C GLU A 96 -25.26 12.38 12.64
N GLU A 97 -26.18 13.13 13.24
CA GLU A 97 -26.61 14.44 12.73
C GLU A 97 -25.46 15.45 12.67
N ILE A 98 -24.56 15.42 13.66
CA ILE A 98 -23.37 16.28 13.67
C ILE A 98 -22.45 15.91 12.50
N ASN A 99 -22.23 14.62 12.25
CA ASN A 99 -21.41 14.16 11.12
C ASN A 99 -22.02 14.57 9.78
N ASP A 100 -23.32 14.37 9.60
CA ASP A 100 -24.05 14.78 8.39
C ASP A 100 -23.95 16.29 8.16
N TYR A 101 -24.13 17.10 9.20
CA TYR A 101 -23.97 18.55 9.14
C TYR A 101 -22.55 18.94 8.69
N VAL A 102 -21.53 18.32 9.28
CA VAL A 102 -20.13 18.59 8.93
C VAL A 102 -19.88 18.26 7.47
N GLU A 103 -20.32 17.10 7.00
CA GLU A 103 -20.11 16.68 5.61
C GLU A 103 -20.80 17.57 4.60
N GLN A 104 -22.08 17.89 4.83
CA GLN A 104 -22.84 18.80 3.96
C GLN A 104 -22.21 20.18 3.90
N THR A 105 -21.78 20.72 5.05
CA THR A 105 -21.17 22.05 5.13
C THR A 105 -19.81 22.09 4.41
N VAL A 106 -18.98 21.06 4.56
CA VAL A 106 -17.67 20.97 3.91
C VAL A 106 -17.84 20.79 2.40
N GLN A 107 -18.77 19.94 1.95
CA GLN A 107 -19.07 19.74 0.52
C GLN A 107 -19.57 21.03 -0.14
N ALA A 108 -20.43 21.79 0.53
CA ALA A 108 -20.96 23.05 0.00
C ALA A 108 -19.87 24.14 -0.16
N ARG A 109 -18.81 24.07 0.65
CA ARG A 109 -17.69 25.04 0.63
C ARG A 109 -16.53 24.66 -0.27
N THR A 110 -16.43 23.40 -0.67
CA THR A 110 -15.40 22.96 -1.62
C THR A 110 -15.84 23.35 -3.04
N PRO A 111 -15.18 24.33 -3.71
CA PRO A 111 -15.62 24.74 -5.04
C PRO A 111 -15.47 23.56 -5.99
N ARG A 112 -16.57 23.13 -6.60
CA ARG A 112 -16.55 22.22 -7.76
C ARG A 112 -15.74 22.91 -8.85
N LYS A 113 -14.50 22.48 -9.11
CA LYS A 113 -13.76 22.88 -10.30
C LYS A 113 -14.59 22.48 -11.50
N SER A 114 -15.17 23.47 -12.18
CA SER A 114 -15.89 23.31 -13.42
C SER A 114 -14.96 22.59 -14.42
N ARG A 115 -15.35 21.43 -14.89
CA ARG A 115 -14.69 20.74 -15.99
C ARG A 115 -14.77 21.63 -17.22
N ARG A 116 -13.67 22.27 -17.60
CA ARG A 116 -13.50 22.73 -18.97
C ARG A 116 -13.28 21.52 -19.84
N ALA A 117 -14.24 21.27 -20.74
CA ALA A 117 -14.18 20.26 -21.76
C ALA A 117 -12.93 20.48 -22.64
N GLY A 118 -12.14 19.44 -22.84
CA GLY A 118 -11.03 19.43 -23.80
C GLY A 118 -10.21 18.15 -23.69
N THR A 119 -10.47 17.25 -24.64
CA THR A 119 -9.63 16.16 -25.12
C THR A 119 -9.60 14.85 -24.32
N THR A 120 -10.12 13.87 -25.00
CA THR A 120 -10.21 12.44 -24.80
C THR A 120 -8.91 11.80 -24.30
N THR A 121 -8.91 11.34 -23.09
CA THR A 121 -8.21 10.14 -22.62
C THR A 121 -9.09 9.61 -21.51
N GLU A 122 -9.46 8.34 -21.55
CA GLU A 122 -10.19 7.67 -20.46
C GLU A 122 -9.37 7.74 -19.18
N ALA A 123 -9.40 8.92 -18.56
CA ALA A 123 -8.89 9.12 -17.22
C ALA A 123 -9.89 8.46 -16.28
N LEU A 124 -9.43 7.41 -15.59
CA LEU A 124 -10.00 6.88 -14.38
C LEU A 124 -10.66 8.03 -13.61
N ALA A 125 -11.99 8.01 -13.55
CA ALA A 125 -12.76 8.98 -12.79
C ALA A 125 -12.43 8.78 -11.31
N LEU A 126 -11.41 9.49 -10.84
CA LEU A 126 -11.23 9.78 -9.44
C LEU A 126 -12.46 10.59 -9.04
N SER A 127 -13.37 9.98 -8.32
CA SER A 127 -14.44 10.67 -7.63
C SER A 127 -13.78 11.62 -6.62
N ASP A 128 -13.70 12.90 -6.97
CA ASP A 128 -13.03 13.98 -6.24
C ASP A 128 -13.77 14.42 -4.96
N THR A 129 -14.56 13.55 -4.38
CA THR A 129 -15.09 13.75 -3.02
C THR A 129 -14.61 12.57 -2.19
N PRO A 130 -13.78 12.79 -1.16
CA PRO A 130 -13.63 11.78 -0.14
C PRO A 130 -15.04 11.49 0.36
N SER A 131 -15.56 10.29 0.07
CA SER A 131 -16.71 9.78 0.83
C SER A 131 -16.30 9.94 2.28
N GLY A 132 -17.16 10.50 3.16
CA GLY A 132 -16.82 10.91 4.55
C GLY A 132 -16.18 9.85 5.45
N GLU A 133 -15.64 8.81 4.89
CA GLU A 133 -15.03 7.66 5.54
C GLU A 133 -13.48 7.65 5.52
N LEU A 134 -12.83 8.32 4.55
CA LEU A 134 -11.37 8.33 4.37
C LEU A 134 -10.81 9.73 4.47
N THR A 135 -9.64 9.87 5.09
CA THR A 135 -8.88 11.12 4.99
C THR A 135 -8.32 11.29 3.56
N PRO A 136 -8.00 12.51 3.11
CA PRO A 136 -7.34 12.72 1.82
C PRO A 136 -6.04 11.94 1.68
N GLN A 137 -5.28 11.73 2.76
CA GLN A 137 -4.09 10.90 2.75
C GLN A 137 -4.43 9.43 2.49
N GLU A 138 -5.44 8.90 3.15
CA GLU A 138 -5.92 7.53 2.95
C GLU A 138 -6.45 7.32 1.53
N ALA A 139 -7.19 8.27 0.99
CA ALA A 139 -7.67 8.22 -0.40
C ALA A 139 -6.50 8.21 -1.41
N LEU A 140 -5.44 8.98 -1.15
CA LEU A 140 -4.23 8.97 -1.96
C LEU A 140 -3.51 7.62 -1.89
N GLU A 141 -3.31 7.08 -0.69
CA GLU A 141 -2.68 5.76 -0.48
C GLU A 141 -3.48 4.66 -1.20
N GLN A 142 -4.80 4.67 -1.06
CA GLN A 142 -5.67 3.70 -1.73
C GLN A 142 -5.62 3.82 -3.25
N SER A 143 -5.62 5.05 -3.77
CA SER A 143 -5.51 5.30 -5.22
C SER A 143 -4.15 4.82 -5.75
N PHE A 144 -3.07 5.08 -5.02
CA PHE A 144 -1.73 4.61 -5.37
C PHE A 144 -1.66 3.07 -5.37
N ASP A 145 -2.22 2.42 -4.35
CA ASP A 145 -2.30 0.97 -4.29
C ASP A 145 -3.10 0.36 -5.45
N ASN A 146 -4.21 0.98 -5.83
CA ASN A 146 -5.02 0.54 -6.95
C ASN A 146 -4.25 0.66 -8.27
N ILE A 147 -3.58 1.78 -8.51
CA ILE A 147 -2.72 1.98 -9.68
C ILE A 147 -1.61 0.93 -9.70
N ARG A 148 -0.92 0.71 -8.58
CA ARG A 148 0.16 -0.27 -8.46
C ARG A 148 -0.32 -1.69 -8.77
N LYS A 149 -1.46 -2.09 -8.22
CA LYS A 149 -2.09 -3.40 -8.49
C LYS A 149 -2.46 -3.56 -9.98
N SER A 150 -3.02 -2.51 -10.59
CA SER A 150 -3.35 -2.51 -12.02
C SER A 150 -2.10 -2.67 -12.89
N VAL A 151 -1.05 -1.91 -12.60
CA VAL A 151 0.24 -2.00 -13.31
C VAL A 151 0.88 -3.39 -13.14
N TYR A 152 0.86 -3.94 -11.93
CA TYR A 152 1.39 -5.30 -11.70
C TYR A 152 0.60 -6.37 -12.45
N ALA A 153 -0.72 -6.25 -12.52
CA ALA A 153 -1.55 -7.15 -13.30
C ALA A 153 -1.22 -7.09 -14.80
N GLU A 154 -1.08 -5.88 -15.35
CA GLU A 154 -0.70 -5.66 -16.75
C GLU A 154 0.70 -6.21 -17.08
N ILE A 155 1.68 -5.97 -16.20
CA ILE A 155 3.04 -6.53 -16.35
C ILE A 155 2.97 -8.06 -16.36
N LEU A 156 2.25 -8.66 -15.42
CA LEU A 156 2.14 -10.10 -15.30
C LEU A 156 1.42 -10.72 -16.51
N GLU A 157 0.35 -10.10 -16.99
CA GLU A 157 -0.33 -10.53 -18.22
C GLU A 157 0.60 -10.45 -19.43
N THR A 158 1.35 -9.37 -19.55
CA THR A 158 2.35 -9.20 -20.61
C THR A 158 3.40 -10.31 -20.57
N ILE A 159 3.91 -10.66 -19.39
CA ILE A 159 4.89 -11.73 -19.20
C ILE A 159 4.30 -13.09 -19.56
N ILE A 160 3.08 -13.38 -19.10
CA ILE A 160 2.37 -14.63 -19.42
C ILE A 160 2.12 -14.77 -20.92
N GLY A 161 1.89 -13.66 -21.63
CA GLY A 161 1.74 -13.63 -23.09
C GLY A 161 3.02 -13.89 -23.89
N LYS A 162 4.21 -13.83 -23.26
CA LYS A 162 5.49 -14.12 -23.95
C LYS A 162 5.81 -15.61 -23.95
N SER A 163 6.80 -16.01 -24.76
CA SER A 163 7.28 -17.40 -24.78
C SER A 163 7.98 -17.78 -23.46
N PRO A 164 7.97 -19.07 -23.05
CA PRO A 164 8.72 -19.53 -21.88
C PRO A 164 10.19 -19.08 -21.90
N ARG A 165 10.85 -19.18 -23.04
CA ARG A 165 12.26 -18.75 -23.21
C ARG A 165 12.46 -17.24 -23.03
N ALA A 166 11.45 -16.42 -23.36
CA ALA A 166 11.51 -14.99 -23.09
C ALA A 166 11.44 -14.71 -21.59
N PHE A 167 10.65 -15.49 -20.85
CA PHE A 167 10.57 -15.41 -19.39
C PHE A 167 11.88 -15.84 -18.72
N GLU A 168 12.50 -16.94 -19.15
CA GLU A 168 13.83 -17.38 -18.67
C GLU A 168 14.86 -16.26 -18.81
N ARG A 169 14.93 -15.62 -19.99
CA ARG A 169 15.82 -14.47 -20.21
C ARG A 169 15.50 -13.28 -19.33
N LEU A 170 14.22 -12.96 -19.17
CA LEU A 170 13.76 -11.88 -18.30
C LEU A 170 14.20 -12.10 -16.85
N VAL A 171 14.06 -13.33 -16.34
CA VAL A 171 14.45 -13.70 -14.97
C VAL A 171 15.97 -13.52 -14.78
N VAL A 172 16.79 -13.98 -15.70
CA VAL A 172 18.25 -13.78 -15.63
C VAL A 172 18.59 -12.30 -15.63
N GLN A 173 18.00 -11.50 -16.53
CA GLN A 173 18.21 -10.06 -16.60
C GLN A 173 17.75 -9.32 -15.35
N LEU A 174 16.61 -9.73 -14.79
CA LEU A 174 16.06 -9.15 -13.55
C LEU A 174 17.03 -9.36 -12.38
N LEU A 175 17.50 -10.60 -12.19
CA LEU A 175 18.45 -10.92 -11.12
C LEU A 175 19.77 -10.17 -11.29
N GLN A 176 20.27 -10.03 -12.53
CA GLN A 176 21.44 -9.20 -12.81
C GLN A 176 21.19 -7.70 -12.48
N ALA A 177 20.03 -7.16 -12.86
CA ALA A 177 19.66 -5.79 -12.53
C ALA A 177 19.50 -5.56 -11.01
N MET A 178 19.16 -6.60 -10.25
CA MET A 178 19.14 -6.58 -8.79
C MET A 178 20.55 -6.66 -8.16
N GLY A 179 21.59 -6.78 -8.97
CA GLY A 179 22.99 -6.81 -8.50
C GLY A 179 23.59 -8.22 -8.35
N TYR A 180 22.83 -9.29 -8.64
CA TYR A 180 23.40 -10.63 -8.64
C TYR A 180 24.34 -10.80 -9.83
N GLY A 181 25.55 -11.30 -9.58
CA GLY A 181 26.60 -11.42 -10.58
C GLY A 181 27.59 -10.25 -10.60
N GLY A 182 27.44 -9.27 -9.71
CA GLY A 182 28.34 -8.14 -9.53
C GLY A 182 28.54 -7.33 -10.81
N GLU A 183 29.69 -6.69 -10.95
CA GLU A 183 30.06 -5.87 -12.12
C GLU A 183 30.53 -6.73 -13.34
N VAL A 184 30.42 -8.04 -13.27
CA VAL A 184 30.90 -8.94 -14.32
C VAL A 184 29.97 -8.87 -15.52
N LYS A 185 30.38 -8.22 -16.58
CA LYS A 185 29.66 -8.21 -17.86
C LYS A 185 29.48 -9.66 -18.39
N GLY A 186 28.21 -10.05 -18.63
CA GLY A 186 27.91 -11.40 -19.10
C GLY A 186 27.94 -12.48 -18.00
N SER A 187 27.81 -12.10 -16.74
CA SER A 187 27.71 -13.04 -15.61
C SER A 187 26.52 -13.99 -15.68
N GLY A 188 25.43 -13.58 -16.34
CA GLY A 188 24.23 -14.38 -16.53
C GLY A 188 24.16 -15.04 -17.89
N GLN A 189 23.88 -16.32 -17.91
CA GLN A 189 23.68 -17.11 -19.13
C GLN A 189 22.36 -17.86 -19.03
N VAL A 190 21.56 -17.81 -20.12
CA VAL A 190 20.41 -18.70 -20.28
C VAL A 190 20.95 -20.02 -20.90
N THR A 191 20.61 -21.13 -20.26
CA THR A 191 21.06 -22.45 -20.73
C THR A 191 20.35 -22.84 -22.03
N ARG A 192 20.91 -23.83 -22.77
CA ARG A 192 20.26 -24.37 -23.96
C ARG A 192 19.15 -25.33 -23.55
N ALA A 193 18.02 -25.30 -24.25
CA ALA A 193 16.75 -25.97 -23.92
C ALA A 193 16.78 -27.52 -23.92
N SER A 194 17.93 -28.17 -23.84
CA SER A 194 17.99 -29.63 -23.88
C SER A 194 19.11 -30.19 -22.99
N LYS A 195 18.71 -31.01 -22.01
CA LYS A 195 19.54 -31.88 -21.16
C LYS A 195 20.07 -31.32 -19.84
N ASP A 196 19.66 -30.14 -19.35
CA ASP A 196 20.28 -29.54 -18.17
C ASP A 196 19.44 -29.74 -16.88
N GLY A 197 18.66 -30.82 -16.83
CA GLY A 197 17.93 -31.20 -15.60
C GLY A 197 16.88 -30.17 -15.12
N GLY A 198 16.47 -29.21 -15.97
CA GLY A 198 15.51 -28.14 -15.62
C GLY A 198 16.18 -26.86 -15.16
N ILE A 199 17.50 -26.69 -15.37
CA ILE A 199 18.19 -25.42 -15.11
C ILE A 199 18.05 -24.52 -16.33
N ASP A 200 17.37 -23.38 -16.18
CA ASP A 200 17.08 -22.45 -17.27
C ASP A 200 18.10 -21.32 -17.38
N GLY A 201 18.85 -21.05 -16.30
CA GLY A 201 19.89 -20.03 -16.29
C GLY A 201 20.92 -20.22 -15.19
N ILE A 202 22.05 -19.55 -15.34
CA ILE A 202 23.16 -19.55 -14.39
C ILE A 202 23.69 -18.13 -14.26
N ILE A 203 23.87 -17.67 -13.04
CA ILE A 203 24.56 -16.40 -12.74
C ILE A 203 25.85 -16.73 -11.99
N LYS A 204 27.00 -16.22 -12.49
CA LYS A 204 28.27 -16.28 -11.79
C LYS A 204 28.34 -15.19 -10.74
N GLU A 205 28.69 -15.54 -9.51
CA GLU A 205 28.80 -14.57 -8.39
C GLU A 205 30.14 -13.80 -8.40
N ASP A 206 31.15 -14.38 -9.01
CA ASP A 206 32.51 -13.83 -9.09
C ASP A 206 33.10 -13.93 -10.51
N ILE A 207 34.17 -13.16 -10.75
CA ILE A 207 34.86 -13.10 -12.07
C ILE A 207 35.41 -14.47 -12.50
N LEU A 208 35.89 -15.27 -11.57
CA LEU A 208 36.44 -16.60 -11.84
C LEU A 208 35.33 -17.65 -12.00
N GLY A 209 34.09 -17.36 -11.55
CA GLY A 209 32.94 -18.23 -11.68
C GLY A 209 32.96 -19.43 -10.73
N PHE A 210 33.63 -19.30 -9.59
CA PHE A 210 33.61 -20.31 -8.52
C PHE A 210 32.25 -20.36 -7.83
N GLY A 211 31.67 -19.18 -7.58
CA GLY A 211 30.29 -19.07 -7.09
C GLY A 211 29.30 -19.05 -8.25
N ARG A 212 28.25 -19.86 -8.17
CA ARG A 212 27.18 -19.92 -9.19
C ARG A 212 25.82 -20.01 -8.54
N ILE A 213 24.86 -19.23 -9.05
CA ILE A 213 23.44 -19.32 -8.72
C ILE A 213 22.74 -19.95 -9.93
N TYR A 214 22.05 -21.06 -9.69
CA TYR A 214 21.27 -21.75 -10.71
C TYR A 214 19.82 -21.27 -10.67
N ILE A 215 19.20 -21.14 -11.83
CA ILE A 215 17.87 -20.55 -11.98
C ILE A 215 16.97 -21.54 -12.68
N GLN A 216 15.77 -21.74 -12.13
CA GLN A 216 14.66 -22.34 -12.84
C GLN A 216 13.50 -21.33 -12.92
N ALA A 217 12.95 -21.15 -14.11
CA ALA A 217 11.91 -20.17 -14.41
C ALA A 217 10.69 -20.86 -15.04
N LYS A 218 9.57 -20.87 -14.34
CA LYS A 218 8.32 -21.50 -14.80
C LYS A 218 7.27 -20.44 -15.13
N ARG A 219 7.06 -20.17 -16.42
CA ARG A 219 6.00 -19.30 -16.90
C ARG A 219 4.68 -20.08 -16.95
N TYR A 220 3.94 -20.03 -15.87
CA TYR A 220 2.63 -20.68 -15.74
C TYR A 220 1.48 -19.66 -15.80
N GLY A 221 0.30 -20.10 -16.25
CA GLY A 221 -0.93 -19.32 -16.07
C GLY A 221 -1.30 -19.20 -14.59
N LEU A 222 -2.03 -18.17 -14.24
CA LEU A 222 -2.36 -17.83 -12.84
C LEU A 222 -3.03 -18.96 -12.04
N ASN A 223 -3.71 -19.87 -12.73
CA ASN A 223 -4.42 -21.00 -12.11
C ASN A 223 -3.61 -22.30 -12.04
N TYR A 224 -2.33 -22.27 -12.41
CA TYR A 224 -1.49 -23.46 -12.46
C TYR A 224 -0.35 -23.37 -11.46
N ALA A 225 -0.50 -24.06 -10.31
CA ALA A 225 0.46 -24.01 -9.22
C ALA A 225 1.71 -24.89 -9.50
N VAL A 226 2.87 -24.43 -9.04
CA VAL A 226 4.09 -25.22 -8.98
C VAL A 226 3.92 -26.30 -7.90
N GLN A 227 4.14 -27.56 -8.28
CA GLN A 227 3.99 -28.71 -7.42
C GLN A 227 5.32 -29.08 -6.74
N ARG A 228 5.23 -29.86 -5.65
CA ARG A 228 6.38 -30.32 -4.87
C ARG A 228 7.41 -31.07 -5.72
N ASP A 229 6.95 -31.93 -6.62
CA ASP A 229 7.85 -32.71 -7.49
C ASP A 229 8.69 -31.85 -8.43
N GLU A 230 8.19 -30.69 -8.84
CA GLU A 230 8.94 -29.75 -9.68
C GLU A 230 10.08 -29.09 -8.90
N VAL A 231 9.80 -28.70 -7.63
CA VAL A 231 10.84 -28.16 -6.74
C VAL A 231 11.86 -29.23 -6.39
N GLN A 232 11.43 -30.46 -6.10
CA GLN A 232 12.33 -31.58 -5.83
C GLN A 232 13.22 -31.93 -7.03
N LYS A 233 12.70 -31.89 -8.25
CA LYS A 233 13.50 -32.05 -9.48
C LYS A 233 14.58 -30.97 -9.60
N PHE A 234 14.24 -29.71 -9.29
CA PHE A 234 15.21 -28.62 -9.30
C PHE A 234 16.28 -28.82 -8.22
N VAL A 235 15.91 -29.20 -7.00
CA VAL A 235 16.87 -29.53 -5.93
C VAL A 235 17.80 -30.67 -6.36
N GLY A 236 17.28 -31.70 -7.03
CA GLY A 236 18.05 -32.78 -7.60
C GLY A 236 19.05 -32.28 -8.67
N ALA A 237 18.64 -31.35 -9.52
CA ALA A 237 19.51 -30.75 -10.52
C ALA A 237 20.63 -29.91 -9.86
N LEU A 238 20.35 -29.20 -8.79
CA LEU A 238 21.36 -28.50 -8.00
C LEU A 238 22.41 -29.45 -7.41
N ALA A 239 21.96 -30.58 -6.88
CA ALA A 239 22.87 -31.60 -6.34
C ALA A 239 23.80 -32.19 -7.41
N VAL A 240 23.27 -32.47 -8.61
CA VAL A 240 24.06 -32.92 -9.75
C VAL A 240 25.08 -31.86 -10.20
N ALA A 241 24.65 -30.57 -10.16
CA ALA A 241 25.52 -29.43 -10.45
C ALA A 241 26.54 -29.12 -9.34
N GLN A 242 26.51 -29.86 -8.24
CA GLN A 242 27.32 -29.61 -7.02
C GLN A 242 27.16 -28.19 -6.48
N SER A 243 25.95 -27.67 -6.52
CA SER A 243 25.62 -26.30 -6.04
C SER A 243 24.59 -26.34 -4.92
N HIS A 244 24.76 -25.40 -3.99
CA HIS A 244 23.81 -25.18 -2.89
C HIS A 244 22.96 -23.92 -3.09
N LYS A 245 23.14 -23.21 -4.21
CA LYS A 245 22.46 -21.95 -4.50
C LYS A 245 21.57 -22.08 -5.72
N GLY A 246 20.27 -21.96 -5.51
CA GLY A 246 19.29 -22.00 -6.58
C GLY A 246 18.14 -21.03 -6.34
N VAL A 247 17.58 -20.50 -7.42
CA VAL A 247 16.41 -19.62 -7.41
C VAL A 247 15.35 -20.22 -8.34
N PHE A 248 14.20 -20.56 -7.78
CA PHE A 248 13.03 -21.01 -8.53
C PHE A 248 12.02 -19.85 -8.64
N ILE A 249 11.69 -19.44 -9.84
CA ILE A 249 10.78 -18.30 -10.09
C ILE A 249 9.61 -18.77 -10.96
N THR A 250 8.40 -18.35 -10.60
CA THR A 250 7.19 -18.60 -11.38
C THR A 250 6.32 -17.36 -11.54
N THR A 251 5.53 -17.30 -12.60
CA THR A 251 4.45 -16.33 -12.79
C THR A 251 3.16 -16.72 -12.08
N SER A 252 3.13 -17.84 -11.36
CA SER A 252 1.99 -18.36 -10.62
C SER A 252 2.33 -18.45 -9.12
N TYR A 253 1.86 -19.49 -8.45
CA TYR A 253 2.07 -19.70 -7.02
C TYR A 253 2.58 -21.11 -6.74
N PHE A 254 3.12 -21.31 -5.55
CA PHE A 254 3.57 -22.63 -5.07
C PHE A 254 2.47 -23.26 -4.22
N THR A 255 2.27 -24.56 -4.36
CA THR A 255 1.42 -25.31 -3.41
C THR A 255 2.07 -25.37 -2.03
N SER A 256 1.29 -25.60 -0.96
CA SER A 256 1.85 -25.79 0.40
C SER A 256 2.92 -26.87 0.43
N GLY A 257 2.68 -28.00 -0.24
CA GLY A 257 3.67 -29.07 -0.30
C GLY A 257 4.92 -28.75 -1.14
N ALA A 258 4.93 -27.65 -1.88
CA ALA A 258 6.12 -27.18 -2.62
C ALA A 258 6.92 -26.14 -1.81
N ILE A 259 6.30 -25.55 -0.77
CA ILE A 259 6.94 -24.59 0.14
C ILE A 259 7.64 -25.33 1.29
N ASP A 260 7.04 -26.46 1.78
CA ASP A 260 7.60 -27.35 2.80
C ASP A 260 8.80 -28.18 2.27
#